data_1bdc05262a08bca6fd718905e8fd8fe6
#
_entry.id   1bdc05262a08bca6fd718905e8fd8fe6
#
_cell.length_a   1.000
_cell.length_b   1.000
_cell.length_c   1.000
_cell.angle_alpha   90.00
_cell.angle_beta   90.00
_cell.angle_gamma   90.00
#
_symmetry.space_group_name_H-M   'P 1'
#
loop_
_entity.id
_entity.type
_entity.pdbx_description
1 polymer ?
#
loop_
_entity_poly.entity_id
_entity_poly.type
_entity_poly.pdbx_seq_one_letter_code
_entity_poly.pdbx_strand_id
1 'polypeptide(L)'
;EIELGTVYAAEMGITLLSDIDRYTLEDAQVTLVFHLVLADGSVEDVPMGVFEVSEANRLAKCLELKAYDFMLRFDRSFNGFETVGTAYDFIALCCKMCRVEFAHKRAEIDAMPNGGVTLSVYTENDIETCRDVLFYVAQVLGGFFIINREGKLELRKYGKDPVMKVEQRHRFSSSFSDFITKYTAVSST
;
A
#
# COMPACT_ATOMS: atom_id res chain seq x y z
N GLU A 1 -3.01 12.74 0.84
CA GLU A 1 -2.34 12.92 -0.46
C GLU A 1 -1.30 11.83 -0.65
N ILE A 2 -1.26 11.17 -1.82
CA ILE A 2 -0.26 10.14 -2.11
C ILE A 2 0.90 10.82 -2.82
N GLU A 3 2.07 10.73 -2.23
CA GLU A 3 3.31 11.31 -2.75
C GLU A 3 4.28 10.22 -3.21
N LEU A 4 5.30 10.59 -3.97
CA LEU A 4 6.38 9.67 -4.32
C LEU A 4 7.08 9.17 -3.06
N GLY A 5 7.30 7.87 -2.97
CA GLY A 5 7.85 7.23 -1.79
C GLY A 5 6.80 6.78 -0.77
N THR A 6 5.52 7.17 -0.92
CA THR A 6 4.47 6.79 0.03
C THR A 6 4.36 5.28 0.23
N VAL A 7 4.25 4.85 1.49
CA VAL A 7 4.12 3.45 1.93
C VAL A 7 3.09 3.37 3.06
N TYR A 8 1.85 3.80 2.79
CA TYR A 8 0.79 3.85 3.79
C TYR A 8 0.03 2.53 3.87
N ALA A 9 -0.31 2.14 5.11
CA ALA A 9 -1.23 1.04 5.37
C ALA A 9 -2.68 1.50 5.18
N ALA A 10 -3.50 0.66 4.56
CA ALA A 10 -4.94 0.87 4.53
C ALA A 10 -5.57 0.34 5.82
N GLU A 11 -6.52 1.09 6.35
CA GLU A 11 -7.29 0.73 7.54
C GLU A 11 -8.71 0.31 7.14
N MET A 12 -9.21 -0.74 7.78
CA MET A 12 -10.60 -1.18 7.69
C MET A 12 -11.25 -1.08 9.07
N GLY A 13 -12.37 -0.37 9.15
CA GLY A 13 -13.25 -0.37 10.32
C GLY A 13 -14.59 -0.99 9.96
N ILE A 14 -15.07 -1.96 10.75
CA ILE A 14 -16.38 -2.59 10.54
C ILE A 14 -17.07 -2.89 11.88
N THR A 15 -18.38 -2.71 11.92
CA THR A 15 -19.23 -3.11 13.04
C THR A 15 -20.18 -4.21 12.59
N LEU A 16 -20.16 -5.33 13.29
CA LEU A 16 -20.93 -6.52 12.97
C LEU A 16 -21.87 -6.88 14.13
N LEU A 17 -23.06 -7.39 13.80
CA LEU A 17 -23.87 -8.14 14.76
C LEU A 17 -23.38 -9.59 14.75
N SER A 18 -22.65 -9.98 15.78
CA SER A 18 -22.01 -11.28 15.82
C SER A 18 -21.78 -11.76 17.25
N ASP A 19 -21.89 -13.06 17.48
CA ASP A 19 -21.58 -13.73 18.75
C ASP A 19 -20.15 -14.30 18.77
N ILE A 20 -19.32 -14.02 17.74
CA ILE A 20 -17.93 -14.47 17.69
C ILE A 20 -17.19 -13.90 18.90
N ASP A 21 -16.45 -14.75 19.61
CA ASP A 21 -15.62 -14.33 20.70
C ASP A 21 -14.46 -13.46 20.18
N ARG A 22 -14.36 -12.22 20.69
CA ARG A 22 -13.31 -11.26 20.28
C ARG A 22 -11.89 -11.78 20.49
N TYR A 23 -11.67 -12.64 21.47
CA TYR A 23 -10.34 -13.20 21.79
C TYR A 23 -9.87 -14.22 20.75
N THR A 24 -10.78 -14.76 19.94
CA THR A 24 -10.42 -15.66 18.82
C THR A 24 -9.99 -14.90 17.57
N LEU A 25 -10.08 -13.57 17.57
CA LEU A 25 -9.80 -12.71 16.42
C LEU A 25 -8.42 -12.05 16.48
N GLU A 26 -7.62 -12.35 17.49
CA GLU A 26 -6.23 -11.91 17.54
C GLU A 26 -5.48 -12.50 16.33
N ASP A 27 -4.81 -11.62 15.56
CA ASP A 27 -4.11 -11.97 14.31
C ASP A 27 -5.00 -12.60 13.22
N ALA A 28 -6.32 -12.55 13.36
CA ALA A 28 -7.23 -13.08 12.35
C ALA A 28 -7.15 -12.25 11.05
N GLN A 29 -7.25 -12.94 9.92
CA GLN A 29 -7.35 -12.30 8.62
C GLN A 29 -8.82 -12.13 8.22
N VAL A 30 -9.15 -10.97 7.70
CA VAL A 30 -10.46 -10.63 7.16
C VAL A 30 -10.33 -10.31 5.69
N THR A 31 -11.04 -11.07 4.86
CA THR A 31 -11.19 -10.75 3.43
C THR A 31 -12.50 -10.01 3.23
N LEU A 32 -12.43 -8.79 2.72
CA LEU A 32 -13.60 -7.96 2.46
C LEU A 32 -13.97 -8.03 0.98
N VAL A 33 -15.22 -8.41 0.71
CA VAL A 33 -15.81 -8.46 -0.64
C VAL A 33 -17.08 -7.63 -0.66
N PHE A 34 -17.18 -6.74 -1.62
CA PHE A 34 -18.39 -5.96 -1.86
C PHE A 34 -19.23 -6.61 -2.96
N HIS A 35 -20.47 -6.97 -2.63
CA HIS A 35 -21.44 -7.54 -3.58
C HIS A 35 -22.19 -6.41 -4.27
N LEU A 36 -21.84 -6.11 -5.51
CA LEU A 36 -22.49 -5.07 -6.31
C LEU A 36 -23.67 -5.68 -7.08
N VAL A 37 -24.88 -5.24 -6.76
CA VAL A 37 -26.08 -5.62 -7.52
C VAL A 37 -26.22 -4.70 -8.72
N LEU A 38 -26.19 -5.27 -9.93
CA LEU A 38 -26.31 -4.54 -11.19
C LEU A 38 -27.80 -4.33 -11.56
N ALA A 39 -28.04 -3.44 -12.52
CA ALA A 39 -29.39 -3.06 -12.94
C ALA A 39 -30.22 -4.23 -13.53
N ASP A 40 -29.56 -5.26 -14.05
CA ASP A 40 -30.17 -6.50 -14.55
C ASP A 40 -30.44 -7.54 -13.46
N GLY A 41 -30.10 -7.23 -12.20
CA GLY A 41 -30.25 -8.12 -11.04
C GLY A 41 -29.10 -9.11 -10.87
N SER A 42 -28.08 -9.10 -11.71
CA SER A 42 -26.87 -9.87 -11.50
C SER A 42 -26.03 -9.28 -10.37
N VAL A 43 -25.20 -10.12 -9.74
CA VAL A 43 -24.31 -9.71 -8.65
C VAL A 43 -22.87 -9.84 -9.11
N GLU A 44 -22.10 -8.77 -8.95
CA GLU A 44 -20.67 -8.75 -9.20
C GLU A 44 -19.91 -8.63 -7.87
N ASP A 45 -18.99 -9.56 -7.62
CA ASP A 45 -18.15 -9.58 -6.44
C ASP A 45 -16.91 -8.72 -6.65
N VAL A 46 -16.83 -7.62 -5.91
CA VAL A 46 -15.69 -6.70 -5.95
C VAL A 46 -14.80 -6.95 -4.73
N PRO A 47 -13.61 -7.55 -4.89
CA PRO A 47 -12.68 -7.71 -3.77
C PRO A 47 -12.20 -6.33 -3.30
N MET A 48 -12.29 -6.09 -1.99
CA MET A 48 -11.89 -4.82 -1.37
C MET A 48 -10.53 -4.90 -0.69
N GLY A 49 -10.07 -6.08 -0.31
CA GLY A 49 -8.75 -6.30 0.27
C GLY A 49 -8.72 -7.42 1.30
N VAL A 50 -7.51 -7.67 1.79
CA VAL A 50 -7.22 -8.60 2.89
C VAL A 50 -6.57 -7.81 4.01
N PHE A 51 -7.10 -7.97 5.22
CA PHE A 51 -6.70 -7.17 6.40
C PHE A 51 -6.41 -8.10 7.57
N GLU A 52 -5.53 -7.67 8.48
CA GLU A 52 -5.27 -8.32 9.77
C GLU A 52 -5.93 -7.53 10.88
N VAL A 53 -6.66 -8.22 11.74
CA VAL A 53 -7.37 -7.61 12.87
C VAL A 53 -6.33 -7.11 13.87
N SER A 54 -6.37 -5.81 14.16
CA SER A 54 -5.56 -5.16 15.17
C SER A 54 -6.33 -4.99 16.48
N GLU A 55 -7.63 -4.67 16.38
CA GLU A 55 -8.48 -4.44 17.53
C GLU A 55 -9.84 -5.09 17.32
N ALA A 56 -10.35 -5.74 18.37
CA ALA A 56 -11.69 -6.31 18.42
C ALA A 56 -12.39 -5.90 19.73
N ASN A 57 -13.40 -5.04 19.62
CA ASN A 57 -14.15 -4.54 20.74
C ASN A 57 -15.59 -5.02 20.70
N ARG A 58 -16.11 -5.46 21.85
CA ARG A 58 -17.51 -5.86 21.97
C ARG A 58 -18.30 -4.83 22.74
N LEU A 59 -19.34 -4.32 22.12
CA LEU A 59 -20.33 -3.45 22.73
C LEU A 59 -21.73 -4.11 22.61
N ALA A 60 -22.20 -4.69 23.69
CA ALA A 60 -23.43 -5.51 23.70
C ALA A 60 -23.40 -6.65 22.66
N LYS A 61 -24.30 -6.63 21.66
CA LYS A 61 -24.33 -7.60 20.57
C LYS A 61 -23.49 -7.21 19.36
N CYS A 62 -22.90 -6.03 19.39
CA CYS A 62 -22.05 -5.55 18.29
C CYS A 62 -20.60 -5.92 18.54
N LEU A 63 -19.92 -6.34 17.48
CA LEU A 63 -18.48 -6.56 17.42
C LEU A 63 -17.89 -5.51 16.49
N GLU A 64 -17.05 -4.65 17.05
CA GLU A 64 -16.33 -3.62 16.31
C GLU A 64 -14.91 -4.12 16.01
N LEU A 65 -14.55 -4.18 14.74
CA LEU A 65 -13.22 -4.60 14.29
C LEU A 65 -12.50 -3.43 13.65
N LYS A 66 -11.24 -3.27 14.02
CA LYS A 66 -10.28 -2.44 13.34
C LYS A 66 -9.16 -3.33 12.81
N ALA A 67 -8.88 -3.22 11.53
CA ALA A 67 -7.90 -4.06 10.86
C ALA A 67 -7.07 -3.23 9.88
N TYR A 68 -5.85 -3.68 9.59
CA TYR A 68 -4.95 -3.05 8.65
C TYR A 68 -4.54 -4.04 7.58
N ASP A 69 -4.18 -3.54 6.41
CA ASP A 69 -3.57 -4.36 5.38
C ASP A 69 -2.16 -4.82 5.78
N PHE A 70 -1.54 -5.66 4.95
CA PHE A 70 -0.23 -6.23 5.24
C PHE A 70 0.93 -5.22 5.23
N MET A 71 0.66 -3.93 4.97
CA MET A 71 1.71 -2.91 5.03
C MET A 71 2.28 -2.75 6.44
N LEU A 72 1.48 -2.97 7.50
CA LEU A 72 1.99 -2.94 8.87
C LEU A 72 3.08 -3.98 9.15
N ARG A 73 3.10 -5.10 8.42
CA ARG A 73 4.16 -6.10 8.55
C ARG A 73 5.54 -5.55 8.20
N PHE A 74 5.60 -4.51 7.36
CA PHE A 74 6.84 -3.85 6.95
C PHE A 74 7.41 -2.90 8.03
N ASP A 75 6.71 -2.68 9.14
CA ASP A 75 7.27 -2.00 10.34
C ASP A 75 8.28 -2.86 11.10
N ARG A 76 8.52 -4.08 10.61
CA ARG A 76 9.56 -4.95 11.10
C ARG A 76 10.93 -4.31 10.92
N SER A 77 11.79 -4.42 11.96
CA SER A 77 13.17 -3.93 11.90
C SER A 77 13.94 -4.52 10.72
N PHE A 78 14.61 -3.66 9.98
CA PHE A 78 15.45 -4.05 8.86
C PHE A 78 16.82 -4.50 9.37
N ASN A 79 17.25 -5.68 8.93
CA ASN A 79 18.55 -6.26 9.28
C ASN A 79 19.39 -6.60 8.04
N GLY A 80 19.06 -6.01 6.89
CA GLY A 80 19.75 -6.22 5.62
C GLY A 80 20.87 -5.21 5.35
N PHE A 81 21.51 -4.67 6.40
CA PHE A 81 22.66 -3.79 6.25
C PHE A 81 23.80 -4.49 5.51
N GLU A 82 24.62 -3.72 4.79
CA GLU A 82 25.66 -4.20 3.88
C GLU A 82 25.13 -4.94 2.64
N THR A 83 23.81 -5.05 2.46
CA THR A 83 23.25 -5.57 1.21
C THR A 83 23.53 -4.59 0.08
N VAL A 84 24.02 -5.12 -1.02
CA VAL A 84 24.21 -4.39 -2.28
C VAL A 84 23.41 -5.09 -3.35
N GLY A 85 22.56 -4.37 -4.06
CA GLY A 85 21.68 -4.96 -5.07
C GLY A 85 20.87 -3.92 -5.83
N THR A 86 19.99 -4.38 -6.69
CA THR A 86 19.03 -3.52 -7.40
C THR A 86 17.82 -3.20 -6.52
N ALA A 87 16.97 -2.30 -6.99
CA ALA A 87 15.70 -2.00 -6.33
C ALA A 87 14.87 -3.28 -6.08
N TYR A 88 14.82 -4.21 -7.05
CA TYR A 88 14.13 -5.48 -6.89
C TYR A 88 14.71 -6.33 -5.75
N ASP A 89 16.04 -6.37 -5.58
CA ASP A 89 16.69 -7.17 -4.53
C ASP A 89 16.26 -6.70 -3.15
N PHE A 90 16.18 -5.38 -2.93
CA PHE A 90 15.73 -4.80 -1.67
C PHE A 90 14.24 -5.06 -1.42
N ILE A 91 13.39 -4.90 -2.45
CA ILE A 91 11.96 -5.22 -2.35
C ILE A 91 11.78 -6.70 -1.98
N ALA A 92 12.46 -7.61 -2.69
CA ALA A 92 12.36 -9.03 -2.45
C ALA A 92 12.85 -9.43 -1.05
N LEU A 93 13.92 -8.79 -0.55
CA LEU A 93 14.42 -9.00 0.80
C LEU A 93 13.38 -8.58 1.85
N CYS A 94 12.81 -7.37 1.73
CA CYS A 94 11.77 -6.87 2.63
C CYS A 94 10.52 -7.77 2.58
N CYS A 95 10.07 -8.16 1.40
CA CYS A 95 8.94 -9.07 1.21
C CYS A 95 9.17 -10.43 1.89
N LYS A 96 10.37 -11.00 1.74
CA LYS A 96 10.75 -12.25 2.41
C LYS A 96 10.74 -12.11 3.93
N MET A 97 11.32 -11.02 4.46
CA MET A 97 11.36 -10.76 5.90
C MET A 97 9.97 -10.58 6.49
N CYS A 98 9.08 -9.90 5.78
CA CYS A 98 7.73 -9.54 6.22
C CYS A 98 6.66 -10.58 5.84
N ARG A 99 7.02 -11.63 5.09
CA ARG A 99 6.12 -12.69 4.60
C ARG A 99 4.95 -12.11 3.78
N VAL A 100 5.25 -11.18 2.88
CA VAL A 100 4.30 -10.59 1.93
C VAL A 100 4.79 -10.90 0.52
N GLU A 101 3.89 -11.33 -0.36
CA GLU A 101 4.23 -11.55 -1.76
C GLU A 101 4.37 -10.21 -2.51
N PHE A 102 5.27 -10.17 -3.49
CA PHE A 102 5.40 -9.04 -4.40
C PHE A 102 4.64 -9.30 -5.69
N ALA A 103 3.83 -8.32 -6.13
CA ALA A 103 2.96 -8.47 -7.30
C ALA A 103 3.70 -8.43 -8.64
N HIS A 104 4.92 -7.86 -8.68
CA HIS A 104 5.68 -7.67 -9.90
C HIS A 104 6.83 -8.67 -10.05
N LYS A 105 7.17 -8.98 -11.30
CA LYS A 105 8.35 -9.78 -11.64
C LYS A 105 9.60 -8.90 -11.68
N ARG A 106 10.77 -9.52 -11.46
CA ARG A 106 12.07 -8.83 -11.56
C ARG A 106 12.23 -8.02 -12.84
N ALA A 107 11.93 -8.64 -13.98
CA ALA A 107 12.08 -7.99 -15.28
C ALA A 107 11.25 -6.70 -15.43
N GLU A 108 10.11 -6.62 -14.77
CA GLU A 108 9.24 -5.43 -14.78
C GLU A 108 9.87 -4.28 -13.99
N ILE A 109 10.48 -4.57 -12.86
CA ILE A 109 11.16 -3.58 -12.02
C ILE A 109 12.48 -3.14 -12.66
N ASP A 110 13.28 -4.09 -13.15
CA ASP A 110 14.57 -3.80 -13.78
C ASP A 110 14.42 -2.96 -15.08
N ALA A 111 13.29 -3.08 -15.78
CA ALA A 111 12.96 -2.26 -16.96
C ALA A 111 12.49 -0.84 -16.61
N MET A 112 12.27 -0.52 -15.33
CA MET A 112 11.87 0.83 -14.91
C MET A 112 13.06 1.80 -14.96
N PRO A 113 12.82 3.11 -15.09
CA PRO A 113 13.85 4.11 -14.84
C PRO A 113 14.49 3.85 -13.47
N ASN A 114 15.81 3.83 -13.44
CA ASN A 114 16.62 3.49 -12.27
C ASN A 114 16.48 2.07 -11.71
N GLY A 115 15.67 1.18 -12.33
CA GLY A 115 15.46 -0.20 -11.83
C GLY A 115 16.75 -1.02 -11.76
N GLY A 116 17.69 -0.81 -12.68
CA GLY A 116 18.97 -1.49 -12.74
C GLY A 116 20.11 -0.78 -11.96
N VAL A 117 19.83 0.33 -11.27
CA VAL A 117 20.85 1.02 -10.46
C VAL A 117 21.20 0.19 -9.24
N THR A 118 22.49 0.08 -8.96
CA THR A 118 22.98 -0.57 -7.74
C THR A 118 22.79 0.34 -6.55
N LEU A 119 22.10 -0.16 -5.56
CA LEU A 119 21.77 0.48 -4.28
C LEU A 119 22.54 -0.24 -3.16
N SER A 120 22.77 0.49 -2.07
CA SER A 120 23.32 -0.07 -0.83
C SER A 120 22.71 0.65 0.37
N VAL A 121 22.57 -0.06 1.48
CA VAL A 121 22.12 0.50 2.76
C VAL A 121 23.22 0.34 3.77
N TYR A 122 23.63 1.45 4.36
CA TYR A 122 24.65 1.50 5.40
C TYR A 122 23.99 1.69 6.78
N THR A 123 24.72 1.31 7.84
CA THR A 123 24.25 1.44 9.22
C THR A 123 24.07 2.88 9.67
N GLU A 124 24.74 3.82 8.98
CA GLU A 124 24.62 5.26 9.27
C GLU A 124 23.39 5.89 8.58
N ASN A 125 22.70 5.16 7.70
CA ASN A 125 21.44 5.63 7.13
C ASN A 125 20.34 5.58 8.19
N ASP A 126 19.44 6.54 8.14
CA ASP A 126 18.27 6.63 9.01
C ASP A 126 17.18 5.64 8.53
N ILE A 127 17.51 4.33 8.60
CA ILE A 127 16.65 3.22 8.17
C ILE A 127 16.54 2.26 9.35
N GLU A 128 15.34 2.15 9.91
CA GLU A 128 15.04 1.27 11.03
C GLU A 128 14.20 0.06 10.60
N THR A 129 13.32 0.26 9.64
CA THR A 129 12.30 -0.73 9.25
C THR A 129 12.38 -1.11 7.77
N CYS A 130 11.75 -2.23 7.41
CA CYS A 130 11.56 -2.58 6.01
C CYS A 130 10.71 -1.54 5.26
N ARG A 131 9.81 -0.83 5.97
CA ARG A 131 9.01 0.25 5.39
C ARG A 131 9.87 1.42 4.96
N ASP A 132 10.89 1.79 5.73
CA ASP A 132 11.83 2.85 5.36
C ASP A 132 12.61 2.49 4.10
N VAL A 133 13.04 1.23 3.98
CA VAL A 133 13.68 0.74 2.75
C VAL A 133 12.75 0.87 1.56
N LEU A 134 11.48 0.45 1.69
CA LEU A 134 10.49 0.56 0.63
C LEU A 134 10.22 2.02 0.24
N PHE A 135 10.20 2.94 1.22
CA PHE A 135 10.05 4.37 0.98
C PHE A 135 11.15 4.91 0.06
N TYR A 136 12.41 4.64 0.36
CA TYR A 136 13.52 5.09 -0.47
C TYR A 136 13.55 4.39 -1.84
N VAL A 137 13.28 3.10 -1.88
CA VAL A 137 13.20 2.35 -3.14
C VAL A 137 12.08 2.88 -4.04
N ALA A 138 10.93 3.23 -3.46
CA ALA A 138 9.82 3.82 -4.21
C ALA A 138 10.20 5.17 -4.83
N GLN A 139 10.97 6.00 -4.10
CA GLN A 139 11.48 7.27 -4.63
C GLN A 139 12.45 7.05 -5.80
N VAL A 140 13.38 6.11 -5.66
CA VAL A 140 14.34 5.75 -6.74
C VAL A 140 13.60 5.31 -8.01
N LEU A 141 12.53 4.54 -7.87
CA LEU A 141 11.72 4.04 -8.98
C LEU A 141 10.66 5.05 -9.48
N GLY A 142 10.49 6.19 -8.77
CA GLY A 142 9.50 7.21 -9.11
C GLY A 142 8.06 6.74 -8.93
N GLY A 143 7.78 6.02 -7.83
CA GLY A 143 6.48 5.44 -7.52
C GLY A 143 6.11 5.49 -6.04
N PHE A 144 5.15 4.67 -5.67
CA PHE A 144 4.70 4.45 -4.30
C PHE A 144 4.25 3.00 -4.13
N PHE A 145 4.33 2.47 -2.91
CA PHE A 145 3.89 1.10 -2.62
C PHE A 145 2.52 1.10 -1.95
N ILE A 146 1.74 0.10 -2.31
CA ILE A 146 0.47 -0.25 -1.67
C ILE A 146 0.40 -1.76 -1.46
N ILE A 147 -0.48 -2.20 -0.60
CA ILE A 147 -0.97 -3.57 -0.62
C ILE A 147 -2.19 -3.62 -1.54
N ASN A 148 -2.14 -4.46 -2.56
CA ASN A 148 -3.26 -4.61 -3.47
C ASN A 148 -4.40 -5.44 -2.85
N ARG A 149 -5.52 -5.56 -3.57
CA ARG A 149 -6.70 -6.27 -3.07
C ARG A 149 -6.51 -7.77 -2.85
N GLU A 150 -5.43 -8.34 -3.38
CA GLU A 150 -5.02 -9.74 -3.16
C GLU A 150 -4.08 -9.91 -1.95
N GLY A 151 -3.73 -8.82 -1.26
CA GLY A 151 -2.80 -8.84 -0.13
C GLY A 151 -1.32 -8.86 -0.54
N LYS A 152 -0.99 -8.47 -1.78
CA LYS A 152 0.39 -8.42 -2.27
C LYS A 152 0.92 -6.99 -2.28
N LEU A 153 2.21 -6.84 -2.02
CA LEU A 153 2.90 -5.56 -2.21
C LEU A 153 2.93 -5.23 -3.71
N GLU A 154 2.48 -4.05 -4.07
CA GLU A 154 2.43 -3.58 -5.46
C GLU A 154 3.07 -2.20 -5.56
N LEU A 155 3.97 -2.02 -6.52
CA LEU A 155 4.51 -0.70 -6.89
C LEU A 155 3.59 -0.05 -7.90
N ARG A 156 3.13 1.16 -7.59
CA ARG A 156 2.33 1.99 -8.50
C ARG A 156 3.04 3.27 -8.86
N LYS A 157 2.70 3.78 -10.04
CA LYS A 157 3.18 5.07 -10.56
C LYS A 157 1.99 5.94 -10.94
N TYR A 158 2.20 7.24 -10.94
CA TYR A 158 1.24 8.14 -11.58
C TYR A 158 1.24 7.90 -13.09
N GLY A 159 0.05 7.67 -13.64
CA GLY A 159 -0.15 7.57 -15.08
C GLY A 159 0.03 8.93 -15.76
N LYS A 160 0.44 8.90 -17.03
CA LYS A 160 0.49 10.10 -17.87
C LYS A 160 -0.85 10.39 -18.54
N ASP A 161 -1.65 9.33 -18.76
CA ASP A 161 -2.93 9.43 -19.43
C ASP A 161 -4.08 9.50 -18.44
N PRO A 162 -5.11 10.32 -18.70
CA PRO A 162 -6.27 10.39 -17.84
C PRO A 162 -7.05 9.07 -17.89
N VAL A 163 -7.28 8.46 -16.71
CA VAL A 163 -8.04 7.21 -16.57
C VAL A 163 -9.54 7.43 -16.68
N MET A 164 -10.00 8.65 -16.37
CA MET A 164 -11.42 8.99 -16.40
C MET A 164 -11.61 10.49 -16.66
N LYS A 165 -12.61 10.82 -17.49
CA LYS A 165 -13.05 12.18 -17.69
C LYS A 165 -14.29 12.47 -16.82
N VAL A 166 -14.15 13.37 -15.86
CA VAL A 166 -15.27 13.83 -15.02
C VAL A 166 -15.91 15.06 -15.66
N GLU A 167 -17.11 14.91 -16.22
CA GLU A 167 -17.88 16.02 -16.78
C GLU A 167 -18.63 16.77 -15.67
N GLN A 168 -19.08 18.01 -15.96
CA GLN A 168 -19.77 18.85 -15.00
C GLN A 168 -20.99 18.17 -14.34
N ARG A 169 -21.72 17.35 -15.08
CA ARG A 169 -22.87 16.58 -14.60
C ARG A 169 -22.52 15.49 -13.55
N HIS A 170 -21.24 15.12 -13.44
CA HIS A 170 -20.74 14.08 -12.52
C HIS A 170 -20.18 14.65 -11.21
N ARG A 171 -20.32 15.95 -10.97
CA ARG A 171 -19.78 16.60 -9.76
C ARG A 171 -20.80 17.55 -9.15
N PHE A 172 -20.88 17.53 -7.84
CA PHE A 172 -21.78 18.40 -7.07
C PHE A 172 -21.17 19.76 -6.77
N SER A 173 -19.87 19.78 -6.52
CA SER A 173 -19.12 21.00 -6.28
C SER A 173 -17.68 20.83 -6.76
N SER A 174 -17.05 21.94 -7.08
CA SER A 174 -15.60 21.97 -7.36
C SER A 174 -15.01 23.24 -6.79
N SER A 175 -13.83 23.12 -6.18
CA SER A 175 -13.00 24.25 -5.82
C SER A 175 -11.67 24.13 -6.54
N PHE A 176 -11.09 25.25 -6.90
CA PHE A 176 -9.76 25.32 -7.48
C PHE A 176 -8.86 26.11 -6.51
N SER A 177 -7.63 25.63 -6.34
CA SER A 177 -6.59 26.43 -5.71
C SER A 177 -5.95 27.29 -6.79
N ASP A 178 -5.90 28.60 -6.57
CA ASP A 178 -5.20 29.53 -7.46
C ASP A 178 -3.66 29.44 -7.33
N PHE A 179 -3.18 28.56 -6.45
CA PHE A 179 -1.76 28.38 -6.20
C PHE A 179 -1.19 27.34 -7.16
N ILE A 180 -0.36 27.79 -8.10
CA ILE A 180 0.42 26.91 -8.97
C ILE A 180 1.89 27.07 -8.57
N THR A 181 2.46 26.02 -7.98
CA THR A 181 3.91 25.97 -7.72
C THR A 181 4.62 25.42 -8.95
N LYS A 182 5.45 26.23 -9.56
CA LYS A 182 6.28 25.80 -10.68
C LYS A 182 7.72 25.63 -10.22
N TYR A 183 8.18 24.40 -10.18
CA TYR A 183 9.59 24.11 -9.92
C TYR A 183 10.39 24.28 -11.21
N THR A 184 11.47 25.09 -11.15
CA THR A 184 12.34 25.38 -12.29
C THR A 184 13.67 24.66 -12.21
N ALA A 185 14.06 24.17 -11.04
CA ALA A 185 15.29 23.42 -10.83
C ALA A 185 15.18 22.54 -9.56
N VAL A 186 15.96 21.48 -9.53
CA VAL A 186 16.22 20.64 -8.35
C VAL A 186 17.73 20.56 -8.19
N SER A 187 18.24 20.83 -6.99
CA SER A 187 19.64 20.62 -6.65
C SER A 187 19.75 19.59 -5.53
N SER A 188 20.79 18.75 -5.61
CA SER A 188 21.17 17.82 -4.55
C SER A 188 22.54 18.25 -4.01
N THR A 189 22.67 18.29 -2.70
CA THR A 189 23.93 18.54 -1.97
C THR A 189 24.46 17.23 -1.42
#